data_ae13ca4091eb3d6608812a63fd69ffb3
#
_entry.id   ae13ca4091eb3d6608812a63fd69ffb3
#
_cell.length_a   1.000
_cell.length_b   1.000
_cell.length_c   1.000
_cell.angle_alpha   90.00
_cell.angle_beta   90.00
_cell.angle_gamma   90.00
#
_symmetry.space_group_name_H-M   'P 1'
#
loop_
_entity.id
_entity.type
_entity.pdbx_description
1 polymer ?
#
loop_
_entity_poly.entity_id
_entity_poly.type
_entity_poly.pdbx_seq_one_letter_code
_entity_poly.pdbx_strand_id
1 'polypeptide(L)'
;MEEWKDIKGYEGIYKYNPSIGKIMSVGGRRGGHKEDYVLGEYFDSSGYPMVILRVNGDSKTFKVHRLIAENELPNPNGYTDVDHKNGCKTDNRVENLRWCTHIENVNNPITKKKWLNIVRSEDHRKKMSEKLKGRKLSDETKEKMSKSRTGNKNWRSKTVYQYTLDNELVGVYESSCIAAKETNSLQSSIWKCCVGKRKKHNGYRWSFQPL
;
A
#
# COMPACT_ATOMS: atom_id res chain seq x y z
N MET A 1 -15.65 12.57 -33.76
CA MET A 1 -15.85 13.92 -33.17
C MET A 1 -15.44 13.83 -31.69
N GLU A 2 -14.65 14.77 -31.21
CA GLU A 2 -14.29 14.83 -29.79
C GLU A 2 -15.54 15.17 -28.95
N GLU A 3 -15.97 14.26 -28.10
CA GLU A 3 -17.17 14.43 -27.28
C GLU A 3 -16.83 15.18 -26.00
N TRP A 4 -17.30 16.44 -25.90
CA TRP A 4 -17.19 17.28 -24.70
C TRP A 4 -18.45 17.19 -23.87
N LYS A 5 -18.34 16.77 -22.61
CA LYS A 5 -19.44 16.59 -21.66
C LYS A 5 -19.39 17.64 -20.55
N ASP A 6 -20.52 18.08 -20.05
CA ASP A 6 -20.59 19.03 -18.93
C ASP A 6 -20.06 18.40 -17.63
N ILE A 7 -19.33 19.19 -16.85
CA ILE A 7 -18.86 18.79 -15.52
C ILE A 7 -20.01 18.98 -14.53
N LYS A 8 -20.33 17.94 -13.77
CA LYS A 8 -21.39 17.97 -12.74
C LYS A 8 -21.13 19.08 -11.73
N GLY A 9 -22.14 19.96 -11.54
CA GLY A 9 -22.06 21.16 -10.71
C GLY A 9 -21.38 22.36 -11.38
N TYR A 10 -21.03 22.23 -12.67
CA TYR A 10 -20.43 23.28 -13.49
C TYR A 10 -21.00 23.30 -14.91
N GLU A 11 -22.24 22.81 -15.06
CA GLU A 11 -22.93 22.67 -16.35
C GLU A 11 -22.97 24.02 -17.10
N GLY A 12 -22.68 23.96 -18.40
CA GLY A 12 -22.63 25.14 -19.27
C GLY A 12 -21.43 26.09 -18.97
N ILE A 13 -20.58 25.76 -18.01
CA ILE A 13 -19.43 26.58 -17.62
C ILE A 13 -18.12 25.88 -17.98
N TYR A 14 -18.01 24.61 -17.62
CA TYR A 14 -16.85 23.79 -17.90
C TYR A 14 -17.27 22.42 -18.44
N LYS A 15 -16.48 21.93 -19.38
CA LYS A 15 -16.64 20.62 -19.99
C LYS A 15 -15.37 19.81 -19.83
N TYR A 16 -15.51 18.48 -19.84
CA TYR A 16 -14.40 17.56 -19.90
C TYR A 16 -14.52 16.68 -21.15
N ASN A 17 -13.40 16.20 -21.62
CA ASN A 17 -13.34 15.21 -22.68
C ASN A 17 -12.69 13.92 -22.15
N PRO A 18 -13.44 12.82 -22.00
CA PRO A 18 -12.94 11.58 -21.41
C PRO A 18 -11.89 10.88 -22.28
N SER A 19 -11.95 11.07 -23.60
CA SER A 19 -11.05 10.40 -24.55
C SER A 19 -9.64 11.00 -24.60
N ILE A 20 -9.53 12.30 -24.39
CA ILE A 20 -8.23 13.00 -24.39
C ILE A 20 -7.76 13.42 -22.99
N GLY A 21 -8.63 13.29 -21.97
CA GLY A 21 -8.30 13.61 -20.58
C GLY A 21 -8.10 15.09 -20.31
N LYS A 22 -8.87 15.99 -20.95
CA LYS A 22 -8.74 17.44 -20.86
C LYS A 22 -10.00 18.13 -20.39
N ILE A 23 -9.83 19.32 -19.84
CA ILE A 23 -10.92 20.19 -19.34
C ILE A 23 -10.96 21.46 -20.19
N MET A 24 -12.16 21.91 -20.51
CA MET A 24 -12.44 23.08 -21.33
C MET A 24 -13.33 24.07 -20.59
N SER A 25 -13.07 25.33 -20.75
CA SER A 25 -13.98 26.42 -20.32
C SER A 25 -14.87 26.82 -21.50
N VAL A 26 -16.16 26.88 -21.26
CA VAL A 26 -17.15 27.34 -22.26
C VAL A 26 -17.07 28.86 -22.36
N GLY A 27 -16.93 29.36 -23.58
CA GLY A 27 -16.85 30.79 -23.91
C GLY A 27 -18.20 31.52 -23.85
N GLY A 28 -18.22 32.79 -24.25
CA GLY A 28 -19.42 33.61 -24.43
C GLY A 28 -20.08 34.09 -23.14
N ARG A 29 -19.49 33.85 -21.97
CA ARG A 29 -20.02 34.29 -20.64
C ARG A 29 -19.58 35.71 -20.31
N ARG A 30 -20.47 36.43 -19.60
CA ARG A 30 -20.18 37.81 -19.11
C ARG A 30 -18.92 37.79 -18.21
N GLY A 31 -17.87 38.49 -18.58
CA GLY A 31 -16.58 38.55 -17.86
C GLY A 31 -15.66 37.34 -18.13
N GLY A 32 -16.02 36.43 -19.02
CA GLY A 32 -15.21 35.26 -19.44
C GLY A 32 -14.57 35.48 -20.82
N HIS A 33 -13.92 34.41 -21.33
CA HIS A 33 -13.41 34.38 -22.70
C HIS A 33 -14.56 34.36 -23.72
N LYS A 34 -14.32 34.90 -24.93
CA LYS A 34 -15.29 34.96 -26.01
C LYS A 34 -15.57 33.55 -26.59
N GLU A 35 -14.54 32.73 -26.65
CA GLU A 35 -14.57 31.39 -27.25
C GLU A 35 -14.25 30.29 -26.25
N ASP A 36 -14.65 29.08 -26.54
CA ASP A 36 -14.29 27.87 -25.80
C ASP A 36 -12.77 27.68 -25.86
N TYR A 37 -12.16 27.31 -24.74
CA TYR A 37 -10.73 27.03 -24.70
C TYR A 37 -10.37 25.94 -23.69
N VAL A 38 -9.40 25.10 -24.05
CA VAL A 38 -8.86 24.07 -23.16
C VAL A 38 -8.06 24.74 -22.04
N LEU A 39 -8.37 24.39 -20.78
CA LEU A 39 -7.69 24.94 -19.62
C LEU A 39 -6.23 24.53 -19.58
N GLY A 40 -5.37 25.48 -19.26
CA GLY A 40 -3.98 25.19 -18.92
C GLY A 40 -3.91 24.37 -17.61
N GLU A 41 -3.10 23.33 -17.64
CA GLU A 41 -2.84 22.48 -16.47
C GLU A 41 -1.57 22.93 -15.77
N TYR A 42 -1.57 22.91 -14.45
CA TYR A 42 -0.38 23.02 -13.62
C TYR A 42 -0.21 21.73 -12.79
N PHE A 43 0.94 21.53 -12.19
CA PHE A 43 1.24 20.27 -11.51
C PHE A 43 1.35 20.48 -10.00
N ASP A 44 0.78 19.55 -9.25
CA ASP A 44 1.03 19.48 -7.81
C ASP A 44 2.47 18.98 -7.53
N SER A 45 2.91 19.06 -6.28
CA SER A 45 4.24 18.58 -5.84
C SER A 45 4.50 17.10 -6.13
N SER A 46 3.43 16.34 -6.36
CA SER A 46 3.48 14.92 -6.70
C SER A 46 3.45 14.65 -8.21
N GLY A 47 3.34 15.70 -9.05
CA GLY A 47 3.32 15.62 -10.50
C GLY A 47 1.95 15.25 -11.10
N TYR A 48 0.84 15.50 -10.39
CA TYR A 48 -0.50 15.35 -10.93
C TYR A 48 -0.98 16.63 -11.61
N PRO A 49 -1.56 16.57 -12.82
CA PRO A 49 -2.19 17.72 -13.47
C PRO A 49 -3.40 18.22 -12.68
N MET A 50 -3.47 19.54 -12.52
CA MET A 50 -4.53 20.24 -11.81
C MET A 50 -5.09 21.38 -12.64
N VAL A 51 -6.36 21.71 -12.41
CA VAL A 51 -7.05 22.87 -12.99
C VAL A 51 -7.77 23.65 -11.89
N ILE A 52 -7.97 24.94 -12.15
CA ILE A 52 -8.76 25.82 -11.29
C ILE A 52 -10.09 26.11 -11.99
N LEU A 53 -11.21 25.72 -11.37
CA LEU A 53 -12.54 26.07 -11.83
C LEU A 53 -13.06 27.26 -11.01
N ARG A 54 -13.61 28.26 -11.70
CA ARG A 54 -14.12 29.50 -11.09
C ARG A 54 -15.58 29.70 -11.41
N VAL A 55 -16.40 29.90 -10.37
CA VAL A 55 -17.83 30.16 -10.50
C VAL A 55 -18.25 31.18 -9.43
N ASN A 56 -18.98 32.20 -9.84
CA ASN A 56 -19.56 33.25 -8.94
C ASN A 56 -18.56 33.89 -7.97
N GLY A 57 -17.31 34.05 -8.40
CA GLY A 57 -16.24 34.64 -7.57
C GLY A 57 -15.45 33.61 -6.77
N ASP A 58 -15.97 32.40 -6.58
CA ASP A 58 -15.27 31.32 -5.92
C ASP A 58 -14.34 30.57 -6.88
N SER A 59 -13.22 30.09 -6.36
CA SER A 59 -12.28 29.27 -7.11
C SER A 59 -11.97 27.98 -6.38
N LYS A 60 -12.06 26.84 -7.07
CA LYS A 60 -11.68 25.53 -6.54
C LYS A 60 -10.67 24.86 -7.43
N THR A 61 -9.71 24.23 -6.80
CA THR A 61 -8.65 23.47 -7.46
C THR A 61 -9.00 22.00 -7.51
N PHE A 62 -8.87 21.39 -8.68
CA PHE A 62 -9.19 19.97 -8.90
C PHE A 62 -8.02 19.26 -9.56
N LYS A 63 -7.79 18.01 -9.18
CA LYS A 63 -6.94 17.09 -9.93
C LYS A 63 -7.72 16.59 -11.16
N VAL A 64 -7.15 16.73 -12.34
CA VAL A 64 -7.84 16.43 -13.61
C VAL A 64 -8.35 14.99 -13.64
N HIS A 65 -7.51 13.99 -13.26
CA HIS A 65 -7.92 12.58 -13.23
C HIS A 65 -9.12 12.32 -12.30
N ARG A 66 -9.19 13.02 -11.13
CA ARG A 66 -10.32 12.88 -10.22
C ARG A 66 -11.59 13.45 -10.80
N LEU A 67 -11.48 14.64 -11.37
CA LEU A 67 -12.62 15.30 -12.00
C LEU A 67 -13.23 14.45 -13.11
N ILE A 68 -12.39 13.82 -13.95
CA ILE A 68 -12.85 12.92 -15.01
C ILE A 68 -13.45 11.64 -14.43
N ALA A 69 -12.79 11.02 -13.43
CA ALA A 69 -13.28 9.80 -12.81
C ALA A 69 -14.63 9.99 -12.10
N GLU A 70 -14.82 11.12 -11.39
CA GLU A 70 -16.07 11.46 -10.69
C GLU A 70 -17.25 11.68 -11.65
N ASN A 71 -17.00 12.14 -12.85
CA ASN A 71 -18.03 12.39 -13.85
C ASN A 71 -18.32 11.20 -14.77
N GLU A 72 -17.35 10.30 -15.00
CA GLU A 72 -17.46 9.26 -16.04
C GLU A 72 -17.48 7.83 -15.50
N LEU A 73 -16.79 7.58 -14.38
CA LEU A 73 -16.64 6.23 -13.86
C LEU A 73 -17.59 5.93 -12.70
N PRO A 74 -18.38 4.85 -12.77
CA PRO A 74 -19.19 4.41 -11.64
C PRO A 74 -18.32 3.99 -10.46
N ASN A 75 -18.72 4.37 -9.25
CA ASN A 75 -18.02 4.03 -8.00
C ASN A 75 -18.99 3.40 -6.97
N PRO A 76 -19.57 2.22 -7.25
CA PRO A 76 -20.58 1.60 -6.38
C PRO A 76 -20.00 1.19 -5.02
N ASN A 77 -18.67 0.96 -4.93
CA ASN A 77 -17.99 0.55 -3.70
C ASN A 77 -17.49 1.74 -2.85
N GLY A 78 -17.70 2.98 -3.29
CA GLY A 78 -17.26 4.17 -2.56
C GLY A 78 -15.74 4.29 -2.39
N TYR A 79 -14.95 3.80 -3.35
CA TYR A 79 -13.49 3.89 -3.31
C TYR A 79 -13.02 5.35 -3.30
N THR A 80 -11.98 5.64 -2.55
CA THR A 80 -11.45 6.99 -2.36
C THR A 80 -10.32 7.37 -3.32
N ASP A 81 -9.62 6.38 -3.86
CA ASP A 81 -8.46 6.59 -4.72
C ASP A 81 -8.81 6.36 -6.20
N VAL A 82 -8.22 7.20 -7.05
CA VAL A 82 -8.21 6.99 -8.51
C VAL A 82 -6.79 6.64 -8.93
N ASP A 83 -6.63 5.49 -9.59
CA ASP A 83 -5.35 4.97 -10.07
C ASP A 83 -5.23 5.13 -11.59
N HIS A 84 -4.03 5.45 -12.06
CA HIS A 84 -3.65 5.41 -13.46
C HIS A 84 -3.11 4.01 -13.80
N LYS A 85 -3.88 3.22 -14.55
CA LYS A 85 -3.55 1.82 -14.89
C LYS A 85 -2.12 1.66 -15.45
N ASN A 86 -1.68 2.61 -16.27
CA ASN A 86 -0.33 2.62 -16.87
C ASN A 86 0.74 3.30 -16.00
N GLY A 87 0.38 3.79 -14.80
CA GLY A 87 1.28 4.51 -13.89
C GLY A 87 1.78 5.86 -14.42
N CYS A 88 1.14 6.45 -15.45
CA CYS A 88 1.43 7.75 -16.02
C CYS A 88 0.44 8.79 -15.49
N LYS A 89 0.87 9.67 -14.60
CA LYS A 89 0.01 10.65 -13.90
C LYS A 89 -0.57 11.73 -14.82
N THR A 90 -0.01 11.90 -16.02
CA THR A 90 -0.45 12.89 -17.02
C THR A 90 -1.40 12.31 -18.06
N ASP A 91 -1.59 11.00 -18.07
CA ASP A 91 -2.52 10.33 -18.99
C ASP A 91 -3.89 10.18 -18.30
N ASN A 92 -4.70 11.24 -18.39
CA ASN A 92 -6.00 11.35 -17.75
C ASN A 92 -7.17 10.83 -18.59
N ARG A 93 -6.91 10.08 -19.68
CA ARG A 93 -7.96 9.43 -20.46
C ARG A 93 -8.74 8.45 -19.59
N VAL A 94 -10.05 8.43 -19.72
CA VAL A 94 -10.94 7.61 -18.88
C VAL A 94 -10.60 6.13 -18.93
N GLU A 95 -10.19 5.61 -20.08
CA GLU A 95 -9.76 4.21 -20.27
C GLU A 95 -8.57 3.81 -19.38
N ASN A 96 -7.71 4.80 -19.06
CA ASN A 96 -6.53 4.63 -18.19
C ASN A 96 -6.84 4.81 -16.70
N LEU A 97 -8.02 5.33 -16.35
CA LEU A 97 -8.41 5.57 -14.96
C LEU A 97 -9.23 4.41 -14.39
N ARG A 98 -9.16 4.23 -13.07
CA ARG A 98 -10.04 3.34 -12.30
C ARG A 98 -10.15 3.80 -10.86
N TRP A 99 -11.31 3.57 -10.26
CA TRP A 99 -11.47 3.63 -8.82
C TRP A 99 -10.82 2.42 -8.17
N CYS A 100 -10.15 2.61 -7.05
CA CYS A 100 -9.48 1.54 -6.32
C CYS A 100 -9.32 1.84 -4.83
N THR A 101 -8.99 0.84 -4.06
CA THR A 101 -8.56 1.01 -2.68
C THR A 101 -7.14 1.59 -2.63
N HIS A 102 -6.77 2.20 -1.49
CA HIS A 102 -5.40 2.70 -1.29
C HIS A 102 -4.35 1.58 -1.44
N ILE A 103 -4.65 0.38 -0.96
CA ILE A 103 -3.76 -0.79 -1.06
C ILE A 103 -3.52 -1.19 -2.52
N GLU A 104 -4.58 -1.22 -3.34
CA GLU A 104 -4.47 -1.53 -4.77
C GLU A 104 -3.67 -0.47 -5.51
N ASN A 105 -3.90 0.82 -5.21
CA ASN A 105 -3.18 1.94 -5.80
C ASN A 105 -1.66 1.84 -5.53
N VAL A 106 -1.28 1.66 -4.26
CA VAL A 106 0.15 1.49 -3.86
C VAL A 106 0.77 0.24 -4.49
N ASN A 107 0.01 -0.83 -4.69
CA ASN A 107 0.46 -2.08 -5.29
C ASN A 107 0.31 -2.15 -6.82
N ASN A 108 -0.06 -1.06 -7.51
CA ASN A 108 -0.09 -1.04 -8.96
C ASN A 108 1.23 -1.60 -9.52
N PRO A 109 1.20 -2.69 -10.32
CA PRO A 109 2.41 -3.41 -10.75
C PRO A 109 3.42 -2.54 -11.49
N ILE A 110 2.93 -1.60 -12.30
CA ILE A 110 3.77 -0.71 -13.11
C ILE A 110 4.49 0.30 -12.23
N THR A 111 3.75 0.93 -11.31
CA THR A 111 4.32 1.87 -10.33
C THR A 111 5.28 1.16 -9.40
N LYS A 112 4.91 -0.02 -8.90
CA LYS A 112 5.76 -0.83 -8.01
C LYS A 112 7.05 -1.27 -8.69
N LYS A 113 7.01 -1.66 -9.99
CA LYS A 113 8.22 -2.00 -10.76
C LYS A 113 9.18 -0.82 -10.89
N LYS A 114 8.66 0.40 -11.09
CA LYS A 114 9.48 1.62 -11.10
C LYS A 114 10.19 1.83 -9.75
N TRP A 115 9.49 1.62 -8.62
CA TRP A 115 10.06 1.75 -7.28
C TRP A 115 11.13 0.70 -6.96
N LEU A 116 10.92 -0.56 -7.38
CA LEU A 116 11.88 -1.65 -7.18
C LEU A 116 13.19 -1.43 -7.94
N ASN A 117 13.13 -0.75 -9.09
CA ASN A 117 14.29 -0.46 -9.92
C ASN A 117 15.06 0.80 -9.50
N ILE A 118 14.59 1.54 -8.46
CA ILE A 118 15.33 2.67 -7.91
C ILE A 118 16.52 2.14 -7.11
N VAL A 119 17.68 2.07 -7.74
CA VAL A 119 18.95 1.81 -7.06
C VAL A 119 19.34 3.06 -6.29
N ARG A 120 19.16 3.04 -4.97
CA ARG A 120 19.63 4.12 -4.11
C ARG A 120 21.15 4.16 -4.13
N SER A 121 21.73 5.34 -4.37
CA SER A 121 23.17 5.52 -4.34
C SER A 121 23.77 5.07 -3.00
N GLU A 122 25.02 4.65 -3.02
CA GLU A 122 25.73 4.22 -1.80
C GLU A 122 25.82 5.36 -0.77
N ASP A 123 26.03 6.59 -1.23
CA ASP A 123 26.00 7.80 -0.38
C ASP A 123 24.64 8.00 0.31
N HIS A 124 23.52 7.80 -0.40
CA HIS A 124 22.20 7.87 0.19
C HIS A 124 21.99 6.77 1.25
N ARG A 125 22.45 5.55 0.99
CA ARG A 125 22.38 4.43 1.96
C ARG A 125 23.20 4.75 3.21
N LYS A 126 24.41 5.31 3.03
CA LYS A 126 25.29 5.71 4.12
C LYS A 126 24.66 6.79 4.99
N LYS A 127 24.17 7.87 4.38
CA LYS A 127 23.45 8.96 5.09
C LYS A 127 22.25 8.43 5.88
N MET A 128 21.44 7.54 5.30
CA MET A 128 20.31 6.94 6.00
C MET A 128 20.76 6.04 7.16
N SER A 129 21.81 5.26 6.97
CA SER A 129 22.38 4.41 8.02
C SER A 129 22.92 5.25 9.18
N GLU A 130 23.66 6.32 8.89
CA GLU A 130 24.16 7.24 9.92
C GLU A 130 23.03 7.92 10.70
N LYS A 131 21.97 8.38 10.01
CA LYS A 131 20.79 9.00 10.63
C LYS A 131 20.03 8.04 11.56
N LEU A 132 20.04 6.75 11.24
CA LEU A 132 19.34 5.72 12.04
C LEU A 132 20.26 5.10 13.11
N LYS A 133 21.57 5.29 13.01
CA LYS A 133 22.55 4.75 13.94
C LYS A 133 22.32 5.35 15.34
N GLY A 134 22.16 4.47 16.32
CA GLY A 134 21.92 4.87 17.71
C GLY A 134 20.48 5.28 18.05
N ARG A 135 19.54 5.22 17.11
CA ARG A 135 18.14 5.49 17.41
C ARG A 135 17.59 4.42 18.36
N LYS A 136 17.28 4.84 19.58
CA LYS A 136 16.60 3.99 20.56
C LYS A 136 15.09 4.04 20.33
N LEU A 137 14.46 2.89 20.22
CA LEU A 137 12.99 2.79 20.20
C LEU A 137 12.47 3.00 21.62
N SER A 138 11.30 3.63 21.76
CA SER A 138 10.61 3.72 23.05
C SER A 138 10.30 2.32 23.60
N ASP A 139 10.22 2.19 24.93
CA ASP A 139 9.96 0.90 25.55
C ASP A 139 8.57 0.37 25.19
N GLU A 140 7.59 1.25 25.03
CA GLU A 140 6.26 0.91 24.51
C GLU A 140 6.33 0.29 23.08
N THR A 141 7.15 0.87 22.19
CA THR A 141 7.34 0.34 20.84
C THR A 141 8.04 -1.02 20.89
N LYS A 142 9.05 -1.19 21.74
CA LYS A 142 9.73 -2.49 21.94
C LYS A 142 8.76 -3.55 22.45
N GLU A 143 7.90 -3.19 23.38
CA GLU A 143 6.90 -4.09 23.95
C GLU A 143 5.86 -4.51 22.89
N LYS A 144 5.32 -3.57 22.11
CA LYS A 144 4.42 -3.86 20.98
C LYS A 144 5.07 -4.80 19.96
N MET A 145 6.34 -4.55 19.60
CA MET A 145 7.09 -5.40 18.68
C MET A 145 7.35 -6.80 19.29
N SER A 146 7.64 -6.89 20.57
CA SER A 146 7.81 -8.17 21.27
C SER A 146 6.50 -8.97 21.26
N LYS A 147 5.39 -8.35 21.66
CA LYS A 147 4.06 -9.00 21.67
C LYS A 147 3.63 -9.50 20.29
N SER A 148 3.93 -8.74 19.22
CA SER A 148 3.59 -9.13 17.84
C SER A 148 4.46 -10.28 17.29
N ARG A 149 5.61 -10.56 17.90
CA ARG A 149 6.56 -11.60 17.48
C ARG A 149 6.51 -12.86 18.34
N THR A 150 5.67 -12.90 19.37
CA THR A 150 5.61 -14.00 20.33
C THR A 150 4.47 -14.96 19.97
N GLY A 151 4.72 -16.28 20.12
CA GLY A 151 3.73 -17.33 19.93
C GLY A 151 3.25 -17.45 18.47
N ASN A 152 2.00 -17.86 18.31
CA ASN A 152 1.32 -18.05 17.01
C ASN A 152 1.11 -16.76 16.22
N LYS A 153 1.27 -15.59 16.84
CA LYS A 153 1.25 -14.27 16.17
C LYS A 153 2.46 -14.06 15.26
N ASN A 154 3.52 -14.82 15.43
CA ASN A 154 4.65 -14.80 14.51
C ASN A 154 4.41 -15.82 13.39
N TRP A 155 4.16 -15.36 12.17
CA TRP A 155 3.89 -16.22 11.00
C TRP A 155 5.00 -17.27 10.70
N ARG A 156 6.19 -17.11 11.30
CA ARG A 156 7.30 -18.08 11.22
C ARG A 156 7.30 -19.11 12.36
N SER A 157 6.46 -18.91 13.39
CA SER A 157 6.35 -19.88 14.49
C SER A 157 5.71 -21.16 13.99
N LYS A 158 6.25 -22.29 14.44
CA LYS A 158 5.71 -23.61 14.17
C LYS A 158 5.31 -24.24 15.48
N THR A 159 4.17 -24.90 15.51
CA THR A 159 3.75 -25.75 16.62
C THR A 159 4.79 -26.83 16.86
N VAL A 160 5.04 -27.11 18.13
CA VAL A 160 6.02 -28.10 18.59
C VAL A 160 5.30 -29.16 19.41
N TYR A 161 5.54 -30.41 19.10
CA TYR A 161 5.02 -31.58 19.78
C TYR A 161 6.14 -32.24 20.59
N GLN A 162 5.85 -32.56 21.86
CA GLN A 162 6.75 -33.26 22.78
C GLN A 162 6.26 -34.71 22.95
N TYR A 163 7.17 -35.67 22.81
CA TYR A 163 6.88 -37.07 22.94
C TYR A 163 7.83 -37.75 23.93
N THR A 164 7.37 -38.81 24.59
CA THR A 164 8.24 -39.76 25.27
C THR A 164 9.16 -40.47 24.26
N LEU A 165 10.11 -41.27 24.74
CA LEU A 165 10.95 -42.07 23.85
C LEU A 165 10.16 -43.16 23.14
N ASP A 166 9.02 -43.56 23.70
CA ASP A 166 8.10 -44.57 23.20
C ASP A 166 7.01 -43.98 22.27
N ASN A 167 7.18 -42.69 21.89
CA ASN A 167 6.30 -41.93 20.99
C ASN A 167 4.91 -41.57 21.58
N GLU A 168 4.74 -41.60 22.90
CA GLU A 168 3.53 -41.06 23.52
C GLU A 168 3.58 -39.53 23.58
N LEU A 169 2.47 -38.87 23.21
CA LEU A 169 2.36 -37.40 23.21
C LEU A 169 2.30 -36.89 24.65
N VAL A 170 3.23 -36.03 25.02
CA VAL A 170 3.34 -35.38 26.35
C VAL A 170 2.79 -33.96 26.35
N GLY A 171 3.04 -33.21 25.28
CA GLY A 171 2.60 -31.82 25.20
C GLY A 171 2.62 -31.25 23.80
N VAL A 172 1.81 -30.18 23.61
CA VAL A 172 1.72 -29.42 22.34
C VAL A 172 1.91 -27.94 22.67
N TYR A 173 2.84 -27.29 22.00
CA TYR A 173 3.24 -25.90 22.25
C TYR A 173 3.13 -25.07 20.98
N GLU A 174 2.64 -23.85 21.08
CA GLU A 174 2.49 -22.93 19.94
C GLU A 174 3.82 -22.57 19.24
N SER A 175 4.93 -22.69 19.96
CA SER A 175 6.27 -22.43 19.42
C SER A 175 7.37 -23.08 20.25
N SER A 176 8.55 -23.25 19.65
CA SER A 176 9.73 -23.75 20.36
C SER A 176 10.18 -22.85 21.51
N CYS A 177 9.84 -21.54 21.46
CA CYS A 177 10.13 -20.60 22.54
C CYS A 177 9.22 -20.84 23.76
N ILE A 178 7.92 -21.10 23.53
CA ILE A 178 6.95 -21.44 24.58
C ILE A 178 7.29 -22.80 25.17
N ALA A 179 7.54 -23.80 24.33
CA ALA A 179 7.98 -25.11 24.77
C ALA A 179 9.22 -25.03 25.67
N ALA A 180 10.21 -24.23 25.30
CA ALA A 180 11.42 -24.04 26.08
C ALA A 180 11.15 -23.42 27.45
N LYS A 181 10.25 -22.43 27.53
CA LYS A 181 9.84 -21.78 28.78
C LYS A 181 9.12 -22.74 29.71
N GLU A 182 8.10 -23.44 29.20
CA GLU A 182 7.25 -24.32 30.00
C GLU A 182 7.95 -25.60 30.47
N THR A 183 8.91 -26.08 29.69
CA THR A 183 9.67 -27.30 30.02
C THR A 183 11.06 -27.02 30.61
N ASN A 184 11.36 -25.76 30.91
CA ASN A 184 12.69 -25.32 31.38
C ASN A 184 13.84 -25.87 30.52
N SER A 185 13.67 -25.81 29.22
CA SER A 185 14.57 -26.39 28.22
C SER A 185 15.23 -25.31 27.35
N LEU A 186 16.31 -25.64 26.65
CA LEU A 186 16.94 -24.76 25.70
C LEU A 186 16.19 -24.77 24.34
N GLN A 187 15.65 -23.62 23.92
CA GLN A 187 14.96 -23.47 22.64
C GLN A 187 15.75 -24.01 21.45
N SER A 188 17.06 -23.73 21.41
CA SER A 188 17.95 -24.18 20.34
C SER A 188 18.08 -25.71 20.28
N SER A 189 17.97 -26.38 21.44
CA SER A 189 18.03 -27.84 21.53
C SER A 189 16.72 -28.48 21.05
N ILE A 190 15.58 -27.91 21.47
CA ILE A 190 14.25 -28.33 20.98
C ILE A 190 14.20 -28.20 19.45
N TRP A 191 14.61 -27.02 18.90
CA TRP A 191 14.65 -26.79 17.46
C TRP A 191 15.51 -27.82 16.72
N LYS A 192 16.71 -28.13 17.27
CA LYS A 192 17.61 -29.15 16.68
C LYS A 192 16.97 -30.52 16.63
N CYS A 193 16.17 -30.87 17.63
CA CYS A 193 15.38 -32.13 17.60
C CYS A 193 14.32 -32.08 16.51
N CYS A 194 13.53 -31.02 16.43
CA CYS A 194 12.46 -30.88 15.44
C CYS A 194 12.95 -30.91 13.98
N VAL A 195 14.18 -30.45 13.72
CA VAL A 195 14.79 -30.52 12.36
C VAL A 195 15.66 -31.75 12.14
N GLY A 196 15.64 -32.74 13.04
CA GLY A 196 16.38 -34.01 12.90
C GLY A 196 17.88 -33.92 13.18
N LYS A 197 18.40 -32.75 13.59
CA LYS A 197 19.84 -32.57 13.94
C LYS A 197 20.21 -33.16 15.30
N ARG A 198 19.22 -33.53 16.10
CA ARG A 198 19.38 -34.15 17.41
C ARG A 198 18.23 -35.13 17.66
N LYS A 199 18.52 -36.30 18.18
CA LYS A 199 17.51 -37.35 18.39
C LYS A 199 16.56 -37.05 19.56
N LYS A 200 17.09 -36.51 20.67
CA LYS A 200 16.32 -36.23 21.89
C LYS A 200 16.92 -35.06 22.69
N HIS A 201 16.12 -34.41 23.55
CA HIS A 201 16.54 -33.38 24.50
C HIS A 201 15.75 -33.53 25.81
N ASN A 202 16.43 -33.53 26.94
CA ASN A 202 15.87 -33.72 28.29
C ASN A 202 14.97 -34.99 28.41
N GLY A 203 15.36 -36.09 27.76
CA GLY A 203 14.60 -37.34 27.81
C GLY A 203 13.41 -37.42 26.84
N TYR A 204 13.15 -36.35 26.05
CA TYR A 204 11.99 -36.29 25.15
C TYR A 204 12.42 -36.15 23.69
N ARG A 205 11.50 -36.63 22.78
CA ARG A 205 11.55 -36.38 21.35
C ARG A 205 10.72 -35.13 21.04
N TRP A 206 11.14 -34.38 20.04
CA TRP A 206 10.48 -33.14 19.65
C TRP A 206 10.27 -33.11 18.14
N SER A 207 9.08 -32.69 17.70
CA SER A 207 8.73 -32.62 16.27
C SER A 207 7.92 -31.36 15.96
N PHE A 208 8.00 -30.87 14.71
CA PHE A 208 7.11 -29.83 14.19
C PHE A 208 5.83 -30.41 13.57
N GLN A 209 5.73 -31.72 13.47
CA GLN A 209 4.55 -32.42 12.96
C GLN A 209 4.15 -33.49 13.95
N PRO A 210 2.86 -33.86 14.05
CA PRO A 210 2.43 -35.03 14.77
C PRO A 210 3.14 -36.30 14.25
N LEU A 211 3.51 -37.21 15.16
CA LEU A 211 4.07 -38.52 14.81
C LEU A 211 2.96 -39.51 14.55
#